data_48022f99d696fa700b6de148953b3d63
#
_entry.id   48022f99d696fa700b6de148953b3d63
#
_cell.length_a   1.000
_cell.length_b   1.000
_cell.length_c   1.000
_cell.angle_alpha   90.00
_cell.angle_beta   90.00
_cell.angle_gamma   90.00
#
_symmetry.space_group_name_H-M   'P 1'
#
loop_
_entity.id
_entity.type
_entity.pdbx_description
1 polymer ?
#
loop_
_entity_poly.entity_id
_entity_poly.type
_entity_poly.pdbx_seq_one_letter_code
_entity_poly.pdbx_strand_id
1 'polypeptide(L)'
;MGFLLCGNVYAQSVAEPQIESQAAVVIDMDNGNILYKKNELEKFYPASIVKLLTALVTAERGNLDDTVIFSHDAIYDVEQGSGNPLLLEAGDKLSVKDCMYAMILESSNQAANALAEYVAGSNDKFAEYMNEEAKKLGCKDSNFVNPSGLNDEKQQVTAADMAVIARAALQNETVRKVASTKDYRIASTLNSPDGITLQMEHQLLNGDEYSYGYAFAGKTGYTSAAGNTLVTAAQKDGQEILAVVLKSDMTH
;
A
#
# COMPACT_ATOMS: atom_id res chain seq x y z
N MET A 1 25.02 8.04 -57.38
CA MET A 1 25.85 7.56 -56.28
C MET A 1 25.43 8.35 -55.03
N GLY A 2 24.45 7.80 -54.28
CA GLY A 2 23.89 8.46 -53.10
C GLY A 2 24.52 7.89 -51.85
N PHE A 3 25.17 8.71 -51.05
CA PHE A 3 25.68 8.35 -49.74
C PHE A 3 24.53 8.40 -48.71
N LEU A 4 24.13 7.24 -48.18
CA LEU A 4 23.30 7.14 -46.99
C LEU A 4 24.20 7.43 -45.78
N LEU A 5 23.99 8.59 -45.12
CA LEU A 5 24.56 8.89 -43.82
C LEU A 5 23.71 8.13 -42.76
N CYS A 6 24.20 6.99 -42.29
CA CYS A 6 23.72 6.37 -41.07
C CYS A 6 24.14 7.23 -39.87
N GLY A 7 23.25 8.06 -39.38
CA GLY A 7 23.43 8.74 -38.10
C GLY A 7 23.40 7.73 -36.95
N ASN A 8 24.53 7.55 -36.26
CA ASN A 8 24.56 6.82 -35.01
C ASN A 8 23.78 7.59 -33.94
N VAL A 9 22.60 7.12 -33.59
CA VAL A 9 21.87 7.58 -32.40
C VAL A 9 22.63 6.99 -31.19
N TYR A 10 23.46 7.80 -30.56
CA TYR A 10 24.01 7.46 -29.25
C TYR A 10 22.86 7.57 -28.24
N ALA A 11 22.39 6.46 -27.72
CA ALA A 11 21.57 6.43 -26.52
C ALA A 11 22.41 7.04 -25.40
N GLN A 12 22.04 8.21 -24.92
CA GLN A 12 22.63 8.78 -23.71
C GLN A 12 22.30 7.81 -22.57
N SER A 13 23.32 7.17 -21.99
CA SER A 13 23.15 6.36 -20.79
C SER A 13 22.75 7.32 -19.65
N VAL A 14 21.49 7.29 -19.27
CA VAL A 14 21.06 7.96 -18.04
C VAL A 14 21.73 7.23 -16.89
N ALA A 15 22.42 7.94 -16.03
CA ALA A 15 23.03 7.34 -14.83
C ALA A 15 21.91 6.74 -13.95
N GLU A 16 22.14 5.55 -13.43
CA GLU A 16 21.20 4.92 -12.50
C GLU A 16 21.01 5.82 -11.26
N PRO A 17 19.76 6.00 -10.80
CA PRO A 17 19.49 6.79 -9.62
C PRO A 17 20.17 6.17 -8.40
N GLN A 18 20.85 6.99 -7.63
CA GLN A 18 21.40 6.59 -6.34
C GLN A 18 20.36 6.83 -5.27
N ILE A 19 19.97 5.78 -4.56
CA ILE A 19 18.96 5.83 -3.50
C ILE A 19 19.51 5.27 -2.19
N GLU A 20 19.08 5.83 -1.07
CA GLU A 20 19.54 5.41 0.26
C GLU A 20 18.78 4.20 0.81
N SER A 21 17.57 3.93 0.32
CA SER A 21 16.78 2.74 0.71
C SER A 21 17.58 1.46 0.49
N GLN A 22 17.43 0.48 1.37
CA GLN A 22 18.15 -0.80 1.26
C GLN A 22 17.68 -1.65 0.10
N ALA A 23 16.40 -1.64 -0.21
CA ALA A 23 15.86 -2.30 -1.40
C ALA A 23 14.88 -1.40 -2.14
N ALA A 24 14.82 -1.56 -3.47
CA ALA A 24 13.84 -0.89 -4.29
C ALA A 24 13.60 -1.62 -5.62
N VAL A 25 12.44 -1.36 -6.20
CA VAL A 25 12.11 -1.75 -7.57
C VAL A 25 11.22 -0.69 -8.20
N VAL A 26 11.43 -0.42 -9.48
CA VAL A 26 10.50 0.35 -10.32
C VAL A 26 10.06 -0.54 -11.46
N ILE A 27 8.76 -0.62 -11.69
CA ILE A 27 8.17 -1.39 -12.78
C ILE A 27 7.30 -0.53 -13.69
N ASP A 28 7.19 -0.93 -14.93
CA ASP A 28 6.14 -0.49 -15.84
C ASP A 28 4.81 -1.16 -15.43
N MET A 29 3.77 -0.36 -15.20
CA MET A 29 2.48 -0.89 -14.73
C MET A 29 1.68 -1.64 -15.80
N ASP A 30 1.91 -1.36 -17.07
CA ASP A 30 1.18 -2.02 -18.16
C ASP A 30 1.62 -3.47 -18.32
N ASN A 31 2.92 -3.71 -18.36
CA ASN A 31 3.49 -5.02 -18.68
C ASN A 31 4.24 -5.69 -17.52
N GLY A 32 4.53 -4.98 -16.41
CA GLY A 32 5.26 -5.49 -15.26
C GLY A 32 6.78 -5.57 -15.44
N ASN A 33 7.33 -5.03 -16.52
CA ASN A 33 8.77 -5.03 -16.75
C ASN A 33 9.49 -4.19 -15.70
N ILE A 34 10.61 -4.72 -15.18
CA ILE A 34 11.46 -4.00 -14.23
C ILE A 34 12.26 -2.94 -14.98
N LEU A 35 12.12 -1.69 -14.57
CA LEU A 35 12.82 -0.52 -15.09
C LEU A 35 14.05 -0.16 -14.22
N TYR A 36 13.98 -0.43 -12.92
CA TYR A 36 15.06 -0.23 -11.96
C TYR A 36 14.95 -1.25 -10.83
N LYS A 37 16.07 -1.67 -10.25
CA LYS A 37 16.08 -2.57 -9.11
C LYS A 37 17.33 -2.41 -8.26
N LYS A 38 17.17 -2.61 -6.95
CA LYS A 38 18.22 -2.66 -5.94
C LYS A 38 17.79 -3.66 -4.88
N ASN A 39 18.53 -4.73 -4.67
CA ASN A 39 18.25 -5.77 -3.66
C ASN A 39 16.77 -6.23 -3.67
N GLU A 40 16.18 -6.31 -4.84
CA GLU A 40 14.73 -6.49 -5.03
C GLU A 40 14.19 -7.82 -4.50
N LEU A 41 15.08 -8.80 -4.25
CA LEU A 41 14.73 -10.11 -3.72
C LEU A 41 15.12 -10.28 -2.23
N GLU A 42 15.77 -9.29 -1.62
CA GLU A 42 16.04 -9.33 -0.19
C GLU A 42 14.78 -9.12 0.63
N LYS A 43 14.70 -9.78 1.79
CA LYS A 43 13.52 -9.78 2.66
C LYS A 43 13.61 -8.68 3.71
N PHE A 44 12.53 -7.91 3.81
CA PHE A 44 12.36 -6.82 4.78
C PHE A 44 10.98 -6.84 5.40
N TYR A 45 10.83 -6.18 6.53
CA TYR A 45 9.52 -5.90 7.10
C TYR A 45 8.79 -4.86 6.24
N PRO A 46 7.52 -5.11 5.88
CA PRO A 46 6.79 -4.25 4.95
C PRO A 46 6.21 -2.98 5.58
N ALA A 47 5.93 -2.99 6.88
CA ALA A 47 5.05 -2.02 7.50
C ALA A 47 3.70 -1.88 6.75
N SER A 48 3.08 -0.70 6.80
CA SER A 48 1.72 -0.47 6.29
C SER A 48 1.54 -0.53 4.77
N ILE A 49 2.59 -0.75 3.97
CA ILE A 49 2.40 -0.98 2.53
C ILE A 49 1.65 -2.30 2.25
N VAL A 50 1.64 -3.24 3.20
CA VAL A 50 0.81 -4.47 3.18
C VAL A 50 -0.67 -4.15 2.98
N LYS A 51 -1.14 -3.01 3.48
CA LYS A 51 -2.54 -2.60 3.38
C LYS A 51 -3.06 -2.49 1.93
N LEU A 52 -2.16 -2.41 0.94
CA LEU A 52 -2.56 -2.54 -0.46
C LEU A 52 -3.05 -3.97 -0.79
N LEU A 53 -2.40 -4.99 -0.24
CA LEU A 53 -2.87 -6.38 -0.37
C LEU A 53 -4.16 -6.60 0.42
N THR A 54 -4.24 -6.04 1.62
CA THR A 54 -5.47 -6.08 2.44
C THR A 54 -6.64 -5.44 1.69
N ALA A 55 -6.42 -4.28 1.05
CA ALA A 55 -7.41 -3.60 0.23
C ALA A 55 -7.84 -4.45 -0.99
N LEU A 56 -6.87 -5.09 -1.67
CA LEU A 56 -7.16 -5.96 -2.81
C LEU A 56 -8.04 -7.16 -2.40
N VAL A 57 -7.62 -7.90 -1.37
CA VAL A 57 -8.38 -9.05 -0.85
C VAL A 57 -9.77 -8.64 -0.38
N THR A 58 -9.89 -7.48 0.28
CA THR A 58 -11.18 -6.93 0.71
C THR A 58 -12.07 -6.57 -0.48
N ALA A 59 -11.52 -5.91 -1.50
CA ALA A 59 -12.27 -5.51 -2.70
C ALA A 59 -12.75 -6.71 -3.54
N GLU A 60 -12.01 -7.82 -3.51
CA GLU A 60 -12.39 -9.04 -4.24
C GLU A 60 -13.41 -9.91 -3.50
N ARG A 61 -13.48 -9.83 -2.16
CA ARG A 61 -14.27 -10.76 -1.34
C ARG A 61 -15.40 -10.09 -0.57
N GLY A 62 -15.34 -8.78 -0.37
CA GLY A 62 -16.34 -8.01 0.38
C GLY A 62 -17.29 -7.21 -0.53
N ASN A 63 -18.33 -6.68 0.10
CA ASN A 63 -19.24 -5.73 -0.53
C ASN A 63 -19.05 -4.35 0.12
N LEU A 64 -18.77 -3.31 -0.70
CA LEU A 64 -18.41 -1.97 -0.23
C LEU A 64 -19.48 -1.30 0.64
N ASP A 65 -20.74 -1.66 0.45
CA ASP A 65 -21.89 -1.07 1.15
C ASP A 65 -22.25 -1.83 2.43
N ASP A 66 -21.64 -2.98 2.69
CA ASP A 66 -21.86 -3.73 3.93
C ASP A 66 -21.30 -2.98 5.14
N THR A 67 -21.92 -3.23 6.29
CA THR A 67 -21.51 -2.64 7.56
C THR A 67 -20.49 -3.53 8.26
N VAL A 68 -19.34 -2.97 8.55
CA VAL A 68 -18.29 -3.51 9.43
C VAL A 68 -18.57 -3.03 10.85
N ILE A 69 -18.60 -3.94 11.81
CA ILE A 69 -18.71 -3.64 13.24
C ILE A 69 -17.34 -3.90 13.85
N PHE A 70 -16.77 -2.87 14.47
CA PHE A 70 -15.47 -2.98 15.12
C PHE A 70 -15.59 -3.81 16.40
N SER A 71 -14.95 -4.96 16.42
CA SER A 71 -14.85 -5.82 17.61
C SER A 71 -13.89 -5.23 18.64
N HIS A 72 -13.87 -5.80 19.84
CA HIS A 72 -12.83 -5.51 20.83
C HIS A 72 -11.44 -5.82 20.25
N ASP A 73 -11.28 -6.97 19.58
CA ASP A 73 -9.99 -7.43 19.08
C ASP A 73 -9.53 -6.56 17.89
N ALA A 74 -10.42 -6.13 17.00
CA ALA A 74 -10.09 -5.19 15.93
C ALA A 74 -9.48 -3.88 16.45
N ILE A 75 -9.91 -3.42 17.63
CA ILE A 75 -9.43 -2.17 18.23
C ILE A 75 -8.14 -2.38 19.04
N TYR A 76 -8.08 -3.43 19.87
CA TYR A 76 -7.04 -3.57 20.88
C TYR A 76 -5.98 -4.64 20.58
N ASP A 77 -6.23 -5.53 19.63
CA ASP A 77 -5.21 -6.48 19.17
C ASP A 77 -4.29 -5.81 18.12
N VAL A 78 -3.56 -4.81 18.59
CA VAL A 78 -2.57 -4.05 17.84
C VAL A 78 -1.29 -3.91 18.66
N GLU A 79 -0.16 -3.78 17.99
CA GLU A 79 1.13 -3.59 18.66
C GLU A 79 1.10 -2.34 19.57
N GLN A 80 1.64 -2.45 20.77
CA GLN A 80 1.70 -1.34 21.71
C GLN A 80 2.43 -0.14 21.09
N GLY A 81 1.78 1.02 21.11
CA GLY A 81 2.33 2.25 20.53
C GLY A 81 1.99 2.48 19.05
N SER A 82 1.28 1.55 18.39
CA SER A 82 0.85 1.75 17.00
C SER A 82 -0.23 2.80 16.78
N GLY A 83 -0.83 3.29 17.90
CA GLY A 83 -1.82 4.38 17.88
C GLY A 83 -3.21 3.97 17.38
N ASN A 84 -4.14 4.88 17.55
CA ASN A 84 -5.50 4.85 17.01
C ASN A 84 -5.88 6.27 16.60
N PRO A 85 -5.39 6.75 15.45
CA PRO A 85 -5.50 8.15 15.04
C PRO A 85 -6.96 8.60 14.83
N LEU A 86 -7.85 7.68 14.53
CA LEU A 86 -9.27 7.97 14.31
C LEU A 86 -10.14 7.80 15.56
N LEU A 87 -9.54 7.46 16.71
CA LEU A 87 -10.23 7.21 17.97
C LEU A 87 -11.39 6.23 17.84
N LEU A 88 -11.23 5.20 17.00
CA LEU A 88 -12.23 4.15 16.80
C LEU A 88 -12.38 3.30 18.06
N GLU A 89 -13.60 2.88 18.35
CA GLU A 89 -13.95 2.11 19.55
C GLU A 89 -14.69 0.82 19.18
N ALA A 90 -14.64 -0.13 20.10
CA ALA A 90 -15.44 -1.35 19.93
C ALA A 90 -16.94 -1.01 19.89
N GLY A 91 -17.62 -1.49 18.87
CA GLY A 91 -19.02 -1.18 18.58
C GLY A 91 -19.22 -0.08 17.54
N ASP A 92 -18.17 0.62 17.09
CA ASP A 92 -18.26 1.50 15.92
C ASP A 92 -18.75 0.73 14.70
N LYS A 93 -19.46 1.43 13.82
CA LYS A 93 -20.03 0.88 12.60
C LYS A 93 -19.67 1.76 11.41
N LEU A 94 -18.90 1.24 10.49
CA LEU A 94 -18.54 1.91 9.25
C LEU A 94 -18.87 1.01 8.06
N SER A 95 -19.04 1.57 6.89
CA SER A 95 -19.10 0.76 5.68
C SER A 95 -17.74 0.13 5.36
N VAL A 96 -17.72 -0.99 4.64
CA VAL A 96 -16.47 -1.57 4.11
C VAL A 96 -15.69 -0.50 3.35
N LYS A 97 -16.38 0.32 2.56
CA LYS A 97 -15.78 1.45 1.84
C LYS A 97 -15.13 2.45 2.78
N ASP A 98 -15.80 2.88 3.84
CA ASP A 98 -15.24 3.84 4.82
C ASP A 98 -14.00 3.24 5.52
N CYS A 99 -14.05 1.95 5.89
CA CYS A 99 -12.91 1.25 6.47
C CYS A 99 -11.72 1.19 5.49
N MET A 100 -11.96 0.96 4.19
CA MET A 100 -10.90 0.98 3.18
C MET A 100 -10.24 2.36 3.08
N TYR A 101 -11.02 3.45 3.10
CA TYR A 101 -10.47 4.80 3.12
C TYR A 101 -9.69 5.07 4.41
N ALA A 102 -10.22 4.71 5.57
CA ALA A 102 -9.53 4.85 6.86
C ALA A 102 -8.18 4.09 6.87
N MET A 103 -8.17 2.88 6.33
CA MET A 103 -6.99 2.02 6.24
C MET A 103 -5.92 2.59 5.30
N ILE A 104 -6.30 3.13 4.15
CA ILE A 104 -5.33 3.59 3.14
C ILE A 104 -4.87 5.03 3.39
N LEU A 105 -5.78 5.97 3.69
CA LEU A 105 -5.43 7.37 3.85
C LEU A 105 -4.71 7.64 5.18
N GLU A 106 -5.27 7.15 6.29
CA GLU A 106 -4.76 7.39 7.66
C GLU A 106 -4.02 6.17 8.24
N SER A 107 -3.77 5.18 7.41
CA SER A 107 -3.05 3.97 7.82
C SER A 107 -3.65 3.23 9.02
N SER A 108 -4.96 3.35 9.29
CA SER A 108 -5.63 2.76 10.45
C SER A 108 -5.43 1.25 10.52
N ASN A 109 -4.78 0.79 11.59
CA ASN A 109 -4.59 -0.63 11.87
C ASN A 109 -5.91 -1.27 12.32
N GLN A 110 -6.72 -0.52 13.08
CA GLN A 110 -8.03 -0.95 13.53
C GLN A 110 -8.98 -1.23 12.36
N ALA A 111 -8.97 -0.35 11.34
CA ALA A 111 -9.76 -0.57 10.14
C ALA A 111 -9.26 -1.79 9.34
N ALA A 112 -7.95 -2.04 9.29
CA ALA A 112 -7.39 -3.22 8.65
C ALA A 112 -7.86 -4.51 9.35
N ASN A 113 -7.78 -4.56 10.69
CA ASN A 113 -8.25 -5.69 11.48
C ASN A 113 -9.76 -5.91 11.33
N ALA A 114 -10.56 -4.86 11.41
CA ALA A 114 -12.02 -4.94 11.27
C ALA A 114 -12.43 -5.45 9.87
N LEU A 115 -11.74 -5.02 8.81
CA LEU A 115 -11.93 -5.55 7.46
C LEU A 115 -11.56 -7.03 7.36
N ALA A 116 -10.47 -7.44 8.02
CA ALA A 116 -10.04 -8.84 8.04
C ALA A 116 -11.08 -9.73 8.77
N GLU A 117 -11.59 -9.27 9.90
CA GLU A 117 -12.67 -9.97 10.61
C GLU A 117 -13.96 -10.05 9.78
N TYR A 118 -14.34 -8.95 9.12
CA TYR A 118 -15.51 -8.92 8.24
C TYR A 118 -15.38 -9.95 7.09
N VAL A 119 -14.23 -10.00 6.41
CA VAL A 119 -14.03 -10.85 5.22
C VAL A 119 -13.79 -12.31 5.59
N ALA A 120 -13.07 -12.59 6.67
CA ALA A 120 -12.56 -13.92 6.98
C ALA A 120 -12.94 -14.45 8.37
N GLY A 121 -13.51 -13.62 9.23
CA GLY A 121 -13.86 -13.96 10.60
C GLY A 121 -12.72 -13.81 11.60
N SER A 122 -11.46 -13.67 11.15
CA SER A 122 -10.29 -13.42 12.01
C SER A 122 -9.11 -12.90 11.20
N ASN A 123 -8.14 -12.24 11.88
CA ASN A 123 -6.88 -11.81 11.27
C ASN A 123 -6.07 -13.00 10.71
N ASP A 124 -5.98 -14.10 11.45
CA ASP A 124 -5.24 -15.29 11.01
C ASP A 124 -5.82 -15.86 9.71
N LYS A 125 -7.14 -16.01 9.65
CA LYS A 125 -7.80 -16.51 8.45
C LYS A 125 -7.68 -15.54 7.27
N PHE A 126 -7.69 -14.25 7.53
CA PHE A 126 -7.45 -13.24 6.51
C PHE A 126 -6.00 -13.29 6.00
N ALA A 127 -5.03 -13.54 6.87
CA ALA A 127 -3.64 -13.74 6.47
C ALA A 127 -3.46 -14.94 5.52
N GLU A 128 -4.24 -16.03 5.72
CA GLU A 128 -4.28 -17.12 4.74
C GLU A 128 -4.75 -16.61 3.37
N TYR A 129 -5.82 -15.80 3.30
CA TYR A 129 -6.30 -15.23 2.04
C TYR A 129 -5.29 -14.28 1.40
N MET A 130 -4.56 -13.50 2.20
CA MET A 130 -3.47 -12.65 1.71
C MET A 130 -2.37 -13.50 1.05
N ASN A 131 -1.95 -14.59 1.69
CA ASN A 131 -0.93 -15.47 1.14
C ASN A 131 -1.43 -16.26 -0.09
N GLU A 132 -2.70 -16.67 -0.11
CA GLU A 132 -3.33 -17.27 -1.29
C GLU A 132 -3.29 -16.30 -2.49
N GLU A 133 -3.68 -15.04 -2.26
CA GLU A 133 -3.70 -14.02 -3.31
C GLU A 133 -2.28 -13.68 -3.79
N ALA A 134 -1.33 -13.49 -2.88
CA ALA A 134 0.07 -13.27 -3.23
C ALA A 134 0.62 -14.41 -4.08
N LYS A 135 0.33 -15.66 -3.73
CA LYS A 135 0.72 -16.85 -4.51
C LYS A 135 0.07 -16.89 -5.89
N LYS A 136 -1.22 -16.55 -5.99
CA LYS A 136 -1.98 -16.47 -7.26
C LYS A 136 -1.37 -15.40 -8.18
N LEU A 137 -0.90 -14.29 -7.63
CA LEU A 137 -0.20 -13.23 -8.34
C LEU A 137 1.22 -13.61 -8.77
N GLY A 138 1.76 -14.73 -8.27
CA GLY A 138 3.09 -15.24 -8.61
C GLY A 138 4.20 -14.83 -7.65
N CYS A 139 3.87 -14.23 -6.49
CA CYS A 139 4.84 -13.94 -5.43
C CYS A 139 5.43 -15.23 -4.86
N LYS A 140 6.73 -15.21 -4.53
CA LYS A 140 7.46 -16.43 -4.12
C LYS A 140 8.14 -16.29 -2.76
N ASP A 141 8.50 -15.09 -2.38
CA ASP A 141 9.44 -14.83 -1.29
C ASP A 141 8.85 -14.01 -0.15
N SER A 142 7.57 -13.64 -0.26
CA SER A 142 6.85 -12.87 0.76
C SER A 142 5.90 -13.75 1.57
N ASN A 143 5.72 -13.40 2.84
CA ASN A 143 4.79 -14.04 3.77
C ASN A 143 4.05 -12.99 4.58
N PHE A 144 2.75 -13.15 4.73
CA PHE A 144 1.85 -12.23 5.44
C PHE A 144 1.21 -12.95 6.62
N VAL A 145 1.18 -12.30 7.80
CA VAL A 145 0.62 -12.86 9.04
C VAL A 145 -0.43 -11.95 9.68
N ASN A 146 -0.53 -10.69 9.24
CA ASN A 146 -1.58 -9.78 9.68
C ASN A 146 -1.96 -8.79 8.57
N PRO A 147 -3.16 -8.18 8.64
CA PRO A 147 -3.66 -7.28 7.61
C PRO A 147 -3.07 -5.86 7.69
N SER A 148 -2.45 -5.49 8.80
CA SER A 148 -2.04 -4.12 9.11
C SER A 148 -0.61 -3.78 8.72
N GLY A 149 0.29 -4.77 8.69
CA GLY A 149 1.72 -4.58 8.49
C GLY A 149 2.50 -4.34 9.79
N LEU A 150 1.88 -4.54 10.95
CA LEU A 150 2.58 -4.49 12.23
C LEU A 150 3.63 -5.60 12.35
N ASN A 151 4.61 -5.38 13.24
CA ASN A 151 5.79 -6.23 13.30
C ASN A 151 5.45 -7.66 13.70
N ASP A 152 5.95 -8.60 12.91
CA ASP A 152 6.00 -10.04 13.22
C ASP A 152 7.22 -10.61 12.48
N GLU A 153 8.00 -11.45 13.13
CA GLU A 153 9.23 -12.03 12.55
C GLU A 153 8.97 -12.82 11.27
N LYS A 154 7.76 -13.37 11.13
CA LYS A 154 7.35 -14.14 9.95
C LYS A 154 6.77 -13.24 8.84
N GLN A 155 6.45 -11.98 9.13
CA GLN A 155 5.92 -11.04 8.14
C GLN A 155 7.05 -10.34 7.39
N GLN A 156 7.48 -10.94 6.30
CA GLN A 156 8.57 -10.42 5.48
C GLN A 156 8.17 -10.39 4.01
N VAL A 157 8.64 -9.39 3.32
CA VAL A 157 8.36 -9.19 1.88
C VAL A 157 9.63 -8.84 1.12
N THR A 158 9.60 -9.04 -0.18
CA THR A 158 10.60 -8.50 -1.10
C THR A 158 10.02 -7.29 -1.86
N ALA A 159 10.89 -6.39 -2.33
CA ALA A 159 10.44 -5.26 -3.14
C ALA A 159 9.79 -5.75 -4.46
N ALA A 160 10.32 -6.83 -5.04
CA ALA A 160 9.77 -7.45 -6.25
C ALA A 160 8.33 -7.97 -6.05
N ASP A 161 8.09 -8.75 -4.98
CA ASP A 161 6.75 -9.26 -4.68
C ASP A 161 5.78 -8.12 -4.35
N MET A 162 6.23 -7.12 -3.58
CA MET A 162 5.40 -5.95 -3.27
C MET A 162 5.04 -5.14 -4.51
N ALA A 163 5.92 -5.07 -5.52
CA ALA A 163 5.58 -4.41 -6.78
C ALA A 163 4.51 -5.18 -7.56
N VAL A 164 4.58 -6.51 -7.59
CA VAL A 164 3.54 -7.36 -8.19
C VAL A 164 2.20 -7.16 -7.49
N ILE A 165 2.20 -7.19 -6.16
CA ILE A 165 1.00 -7.00 -5.32
C ILE A 165 0.43 -5.59 -5.53
N ALA A 166 1.25 -4.55 -5.44
CA ALA A 166 0.81 -3.17 -5.56
C ALA A 166 0.28 -2.88 -6.98
N ARG A 167 0.90 -3.45 -8.02
CA ARG A 167 0.39 -3.37 -9.39
C ARG A 167 -1.00 -3.98 -9.49
N ALA A 168 -1.22 -5.19 -8.99
CA ALA A 168 -2.52 -5.85 -8.98
C ALA A 168 -3.56 -5.04 -8.18
N ALA A 169 -3.18 -4.54 -7.00
CA ALA A 169 -4.02 -3.69 -6.17
C ALA A 169 -4.46 -2.42 -6.91
N LEU A 170 -3.55 -1.72 -7.57
CA LEU A 170 -3.86 -0.49 -8.31
C LEU A 170 -4.49 -0.73 -9.71
N GLN A 171 -4.50 -1.96 -10.20
CA GLN A 171 -5.31 -2.36 -11.36
C GLN A 171 -6.77 -2.65 -10.98
N ASN A 172 -7.06 -2.92 -9.70
CA ASN A 172 -8.43 -3.00 -9.18
C ASN A 172 -9.00 -1.57 -9.06
N GLU A 173 -10.11 -1.29 -9.75
CA GLU A 173 -10.71 0.06 -9.81
C GLU A 173 -11.06 0.63 -8.43
N THR A 174 -11.57 -0.21 -7.53
CA THR A 174 -11.93 0.20 -6.16
C THR A 174 -10.69 0.61 -5.37
N VAL A 175 -9.65 -0.24 -5.36
CA VAL A 175 -8.41 0.04 -4.63
C VAL A 175 -7.71 1.26 -5.22
N ARG A 176 -7.63 1.36 -6.56
CA ARG A 176 -7.05 2.53 -7.25
C ARG A 176 -7.76 3.81 -6.84
N LYS A 177 -9.10 3.82 -6.84
CA LYS A 177 -9.89 4.97 -6.41
C LYS A 177 -9.57 5.38 -4.97
N VAL A 178 -9.54 4.43 -4.05
CA VAL A 178 -9.22 4.70 -2.63
C VAL A 178 -7.80 5.26 -2.50
N ALA A 179 -6.81 4.59 -3.11
CA ALA A 179 -5.38 4.94 -2.99
C ALA A 179 -4.99 6.23 -3.73
N SER A 180 -5.84 6.77 -4.60
CA SER A 180 -5.64 8.04 -5.30
C SER A 180 -6.46 9.21 -4.73
N THR A 181 -7.24 8.96 -3.69
CA THR A 181 -8.07 9.98 -3.05
C THR A 181 -7.24 10.77 -2.04
N LYS A 182 -7.33 12.10 -2.08
CA LYS A 182 -6.60 12.98 -1.15
C LYS A 182 -7.35 13.21 0.16
N ASP A 183 -8.65 13.43 0.06
CA ASP A 183 -9.54 13.68 1.19
C ASP A 183 -10.78 12.82 1.08
N TYR A 184 -11.23 12.26 2.19
CA TYR A 184 -12.47 11.50 2.25
C TYR A 184 -13.14 11.68 3.60
N ARG A 185 -14.47 11.83 3.62
CA ARG A 185 -15.22 11.96 4.85
C ARG A 185 -15.95 10.65 5.17
N ILE A 186 -15.57 10.02 6.28
CA ILE A 186 -16.28 8.85 6.81
C ILE A 186 -17.49 9.26 7.65
N ALA A 187 -18.39 8.30 7.84
CA ALA A 187 -19.58 8.45 8.67
C ALA A 187 -19.23 8.73 10.14
N SER A 188 -20.25 9.01 10.95
CA SER A 188 -20.10 9.19 12.39
C SER A 188 -19.60 7.93 13.09
N THR A 189 -18.78 8.13 14.11
CA THR A 189 -18.31 7.12 15.06
C THR A 189 -18.73 7.48 16.48
N LEU A 190 -18.49 6.60 17.44
CA LEU A 190 -18.84 6.86 18.85
C LEU A 190 -18.14 8.10 19.39
N ASN A 191 -16.88 8.32 19.01
CA ASN A 191 -16.09 9.47 19.46
C ASN A 191 -16.17 10.69 18.51
N SER A 192 -16.74 10.52 17.31
CA SER A 192 -16.85 11.58 16.31
C SER A 192 -18.24 11.57 15.67
N PRO A 193 -19.27 12.08 16.37
CA PRO A 193 -20.66 12.03 15.92
C PRO A 193 -20.91 12.80 14.62
N ASP A 194 -20.06 13.77 14.30
CA ASP A 194 -20.13 14.53 13.05
C ASP A 194 -19.36 13.88 11.89
N GLY A 195 -18.77 12.70 12.11
CA GLY A 195 -17.87 12.03 11.16
C GLY A 195 -16.46 12.60 11.13
N ILE A 196 -15.56 11.94 10.42
CA ILE A 196 -14.13 12.29 10.38
C ILE A 196 -13.72 12.57 8.93
N THR A 197 -13.00 13.66 8.69
CA THR A 197 -12.33 13.90 7.41
C THR A 197 -10.95 13.28 7.46
N LEU A 198 -10.73 12.29 6.59
CA LEU A 198 -9.46 11.60 6.39
C LEU A 198 -8.62 12.37 5.39
N GLN A 199 -7.30 12.36 5.57
CA GLN A 199 -6.36 13.00 4.65
C GLN A 199 -5.27 12.01 4.23
N MET A 200 -4.82 12.11 2.98
CA MET A 200 -3.75 11.26 2.46
C MET A 200 -2.41 11.58 3.14
N GLU A 201 -1.86 10.62 3.89
CA GLU A 201 -0.54 10.76 4.53
C GLU A 201 0.63 10.79 3.54
N HIS A 202 0.45 10.27 2.33
CA HIS A 202 1.51 10.15 1.34
C HIS A 202 1.90 11.52 0.78
N GLN A 203 3.05 12.05 1.20
CA GLN A 203 3.48 13.43 0.91
C GLN A 203 3.63 13.74 -0.59
N LEU A 204 3.99 12.77 -1.43
CA LEU A 204 4.04 12.97 -2.87
C LEU A 204 2.65 13.18 -3.50
N LEU A 205 1.55 12.83 -2.78
CA LEU A 205 0.16 12.88 -3.27
C LEU A 205 -0.66 14.00 -2.63
N ASN A 206 -0.37 14.39 -1.39
CA ASN A 206 -1.25 15.26 -0.59
C ASN A 206 -1.26 16.74 -1.01
N GLY A 207 -0.31 17.17 -1.84
CA GLY A 207 -0.22 18.55 -2.33
C GLY A 207 0.66 19.48 -1.51
N ASP A 208 1.40 18.93 -0.54
CA ASP A 208 2.34 19.63 0.30
C ASP A 208 3.69 19.90 -0.40
N GLU A 209 4.69 20.38 0.34
CA GLU A 209 6.02 20.76 -0.16
C GLU A 209 6.70 19.67 -1.02
N TYR A 210 6.49 18.40 -0.69
CA TYR A 210 7.10 17.25 -1.40
C TYR A 210 6.23 16.69 -2.52
N SER A 211 5.13 17.35 -2.83
CA SER A 211 4.19 16.89 -3.85
C SER A 211 4.85 16.68 -5.21
N TYR A 212 4.60 15.53 -5.83
CA TYR A 212 5.05 15.21 -7.17
C TYR A 212 3.86 15.12 -8.13
N GLY A 213 3.72 16.10 -9.00
CA GLY A 213 2.53 16.30 -9.84
C GLY A 213 2.16 15.14 -10.78
N TYR A 214 3.03 14.16 -10.96
CA TYR A 214 2.76 12.94 -11.72
C TYR A 214 2.36 11.75 -10.84
N ALA A 215 2.61 11.80 -9.52
CA ALA A 215 2.17 10.76 -8.60
C ALA A 215 0.65 10.80 -8.44
N PHE A 216 -0.01 9.62 -8.48
CA PHE A 216 -1.46 9.57 -8.42
C PHE A 216 -2.01 8.58 -7.37
N ALA A 217 -1.25 7.59 -6.94
CA ALA A 217 -1.68 6.62 -5.94
C ALA A 217 -0.49 6.04 -5.17
N GLY A 218 -0.73 5.54 -3.96
CA GLY A 218 0.32 4.90 -3.20
C GLY A 218 -0.05 4.59 -1.76
N LYS A 219 0.95 4.13 -1.00
CA LYS A 219 0.85 3.88 0.44
C LYS A 219 2.20 4.05 1.09
N THR A 220 2.24 4.76 2.20
CA THR A 220 3.38 4.88 3.11
C THR A 220 3.38 3.77 4.15
N GLY A 221 4.52 3.49 4.74
CA GLY A 221 4.63 2.59 5.88
C GLY A 221 5.83 2.91 6.75
N TYR A 222 5.65 2.77 8.05
CA TYR A 222 6.71 2.88 9.04
C TYR A 222 6.46 1.95 10.23
N THR A 223 7.47 1.25 10.64
CA THR A 223 7.60 0.65 11.97
C THR A 223 9.07 0.74 12.39
N SER A 224 9.36 0.60 13.68
CA SER A 224 10.75 0.61 14.15
C SER A 224 11.63 -0.48 13.51
N ALA A 225 11.05 -1.64 13.21
CA ALA A 225 11.74 -2.75 12.55
C ALA A 225 11.89 -2.53 11.03
N ALA A 226 10.83 -2.02 10.37
CA ALA A 226 10.82 -1.82 8.93
C ALA A 226 11.65 -0.60 8.48
N GLY A 227 11.76 0.45 9.30
CA GLY A 227 12.12 1.78 8.81
C GLY A 227 11.02 2.32 7.90
N ASN A 228 11.33 3.30 7.07
CA ASN A 228 10.36 3.84 6.11
C ASN A 228 10.23 2.93 4.90
N THR A 229 8.99 2.68 4.48
CA THR A 229 8.62 1.92 3.28
C THR A 229 7.60 2.71 2.47
N LEU A 230 7.64 2.58 1.15
CA LEU A 230 6.79 3.37 0.27
C LEU A 230 6.41 2.57 -0.98
N VAL A 231 5.17 2.72 -1.38
CA VAL A 231 4.68 2.39 -2.73
C VAL A 231 4.13 3.67 -3.35
N THR A 232 4.59 4.00 -4.56
CA THR A 232 4.08 5.17 -5.31
C THR A 232 3.89 4.78 -6.76
N ALA A 233 2.70 5.07 -7.29
CA ALA A 233 2.42 5.03 -8.72
C ALA A 233 2.42 6.44 -9.29
N ALA A 234 3.02 6.61 -10.46
CA ALA A 234 3.07 7.87 -11.19
C ALA A 234 2.73 7.67 -12.66
N GLN A 235 2.11 8.70 -13.27
CA GLN A 235 1.76 8.69 -14.69
C GLN A 235 2.31 9.93 -15.39
N LYS A 236 3.02 9.70 -16.49
CA LYS A 236 3.50 10.77 -17.36
C LYS A 236 3.44 10.35 -18.82
N ASP A 237 2.94 11.24 -19.69
CA ASP A 237 2.87 11.03 -21.14
C ASP A 237 2.19 9.70 -21.55
N GLY A 238 1.20 9.25 -20.76
CA GLY A 238 0.45 8.01 -20.99
C GLY A 238 1.13 6.75 -20.45
N GLN A 239 2.33 6.83 -19.90
CA GLN A 239 3.00 5.71 -19.23
C GLN A 239 2.77 5.76 -17.73
N GLU A 240 2.45 4.60 -17.14
CA GLU A 240 2.34 4.42 -15.69
C GLU A 240 3.51 3.58 -15.18
N ILE A 241 4.14 4.06 -14.12
CA ILE A 241 5.19 3.34 -13.40
C ILE A 241 4.81 3.18 -11.93
N LEU A 242 5.34 2.15 -11.30
CA LEU A 242 5.19 1.88 -9.88
C LEU A 242 6.57 1.73 -9.25
N ALA A 243 6.82 2.48 -8.20
CA ALA A 243 8.02 2.38 -7.39
C ALA A 243 7.69 1.77 -6.02
N VAL A 244 8.51 0.84 -5.56
CA VAL A 244 8.51 0.30 -4.19
C VAL A 244 9.88 0.54 -3.60
N VAL A 245 9.93 1.08 -2.38
CA VAL A 245 11.15 1.19 -1.58
C VAL A 245 10.94 0.56 -0.21
N LEU A 246 11.97 -0.15 0.27
CA LEU A 246 11.97 -0.82 1.57
C LEU A 246 13.20 -0.39 2.36
N LYS A 247 13.01 -0.27 3.68
CA LYS A 247 14.07 0.02 4.64
C LYS A 247 14.85 1.29 4.26
N SER A 248 14.16 2.42 4.23
CA SER A 248 14.76 3.74 4.08
C SER A 248 14.94 4.38 5.46
N ASP A 249 16.09 5.02 5.66
CA ASP A 249 16.38 5.80 6.88
C ASP A 249 15.81 7.24 6.76
N MET A 250 15.47 7.68 5.54
CA MET A 250 14.86 8.98 5.30
C MET A 250 13.35 8.93 5.53
N THR A 251 12.80 9.99 6.09
CA THR A 251 11.35 10.23 6.15
C THR A 251 10.80 10.48 4.74
N HIS A 252 9.55 10.13 4.54
CA HIS A 252 8.85 10.33 3.26
C HIS A 252 8.47 11.78 3.06
#